data_62b84b6708c8b696ad40fbf7281a5411
#
_entry.id   62b84b6708c8b696ad40fbf7281a5411
#
_cell.length_a   1.000
_cell.length_b   1.000
_cell.length_c   1.000
_cell.angle_alpha   90.00
_cell.angle_beta   90.00
_cell.angle_gamma   90.00
#
_symmetry.space_group_name_H-M   'P 1'
#
loop_
_entity.id
_entity.type
_entity.pdbx_description
1 polymer ?
#
loop_
_entity_poly.entity_id
_entity_poly.type
_entity_poly.pdbx_seq_one_letter_code
_entity_poly.pdbx_strand_id
1 'polypeptide(L)'
;MIYAYTKVSTPYTTIQMALPYEMDSENQCTELCTIDGVTYVSVPDSVTLPDQPAELTITEATITPELRDAIKAESPHCRLITERMEMRISSKYSLSDEQYFARIGVGAALGAYTFAPGEQDELLAFGAYVEAARQWGRDERAKLGL
;
A
#
# COMPACT_ATOMS: atom_id res chain seq x y z
N MET A 1 3.23 7.57 -12.35
CA MET A 1 3.31 6.52 -13.42
C MET A 1 4.07 5.30 -12.92
N ILE A 2 3.79 4.08 -13.46
CA ILE A 2 4.57 2.88 -13.15
C ILE A 2 5.31 2.44 -14.42
N TYR A 3 6.62 2.21 -14.30
CA TYR A 3 7.46 1.70 -15.37
C TYR A 3 7.82 0.24 -15.13
N ALA A 4 7.98 -0.52 -16.22
CA ALA A 4 8.37 -1.92 -16.22
C ALA A 4 9.65 -2.11 -17.04
N TYR A 5 10.58 -2.90 -16.51
CA TYR A 5 11.82 -3.27 -17.19
C TYR A 5 12.39 -4.58 -16.66
N THR A 6 13.30 -5.20 -17.38
CA THR A 6 14.06 -6.36 -16.91
C THR A 6 15.48 -5.93 -16.57
N LYS A 7 15.95 -6.25 -15.36
CA LYS A 7 17.34 -6.03 -14.94
C LYS A 7 18.27 -6.89 -15.78
N VAL A 8 19.37 -6.32 -16.24
CA VAL A 8 20.42 -7.07 -16.94
C VAL A 8 21.51 -7.41 -15.94
N SER A 9 21.67 -8.71 -15.65
CA SER A 9 22.66 -9.19 -14.68
C SER A 9 23.78 -9.95 -15.37
N THR A 10 25.00 -9.63 -15.00
CA THR A 10 26.21 -10.37 -15.35
C THR A 10 26.82 -10.96 -14.07
N PRO A 11 27.84 -11.85 -14.12
CA PRO A 11 28.48 -12.37 -12.92
C PRO A 11 29.07 -11.28 -12.00
N TYR A 12 29.32 -10.09 -12.52
CA TYR A 12 30.02 -9.02 -11.80
C TYR A 12 29.20 -7.75 -11.59
N THR A 13 28.13 -7.55 -12.38
CA THR A 13 27.32 -6.31 -12.35
C THR A 13 25.85 -6.58 -12.60
N THR A 14 25.01 -5.72 -12.05
CA THR A 14 23.58 -5.65 -12.39
C THR A 14 23.27 -4.26 -12.91
N ILE A 15 22.76 -4.18 -14.14
CA ILE A 15 22.29 -2.94 -14.76
C ILE A 15 20.80 -2.81 -14.42
N GLN A 16 20.44 -1.69 -13.84
CA GLN A 16 19.09 -1.38 -13.43
C GLN A 16 18.72 0.05 -13.83
N MET A 17 17.44 0.38 -13.78
CA MET A 17 16.91 1.69 -14.08
C MET A 17 17.59 2.75 -13.20
N ALA A 18 18.07 3.81 -13.83
CA ALA A 18 18.62 4.96 -13.12
C ALA A 18 17.49 5.80 -12.55
N LEU A 19 17.51 6.01 -11.23
CA LEU A 19 16.52 6.80 -10.52
C LEU A 19 17.20 8.04 -9.92
N PRO A 20 16.54 9.21 -9.97
CA PRO A 20 17.05 10.37 -9.26
C PRO A 20 17.00 10.11 -7.75
N TYR A 21 17.98 10.65 -7.05
CA TYR A 21 17.98 10.64 -5.59
C TYR A 21 17.17 11.84 -5.09
N GLU A 22 16.02 11.57 -4.51
CA GLU A 22 15.15 12.58 -3.91
C GLU A 22 15.10 12.38 -2.40
N MET A 23 15.25 13.47 -1.67
CA MET A 23 15.14 13.44 -0.20
C MET A 23 13.68 13.59 0.27
N ASP A 24 12.81 14.12 -0.59
CA ASP A 24 11.40 14.29 -0.30
C ASP A 24 10.61 13.03 -0.63
N SER A 25 9.87 12.52 0.36
CA SER A 25 9.06 11.31 0.19
C SER A 25 7.95 11.42 -0.85
N GLU A 26 7.49 12.64 -1.18
CA GLU A 26 6.45 12.87 -2.19
C GLU A 26 6.99 12.74 -3.62
N ASN A 27 8.29 12.96 -3.81
CA ASN A 27 8.96 12.89 -5.11
C ASN A 27 9.88 11.66 -5.24
N GLN A 28 9.80 10.72 -4.31
CA GLN A 28 10.66 9.56 -4.30
C GLN A 28 10.19 8.51 -5.32
N CYS A 29 11.08 8.14 -6.25
CA CYS A 29 10.90 6.96 -7.08
C CYS A 29 11.05 5.69 -6.23
N THR A 30 10.17 4.71 -6.45
CA THR A 30 10.12 3.51 -5.61
C THR A 30 10.11 2.25 -6.48
N GLU A 31 11.11 1.39 -6.31
CA GLU A 31 11.06 0.03 -6.85
C GLU A 31 10.00 -0.77 -6.06
N LEU A 32 8.93 -1.16 -6.72
CA LEU A 32 7.78 -1.81 -6.08
C LEU A 32 8.03 -3.29 -5.83
N CYS A 33 8.37 -4.03 -6.87
CA CYS A 33 8.65 -5.48 -6.83
C CYS A 33 9.19 -5.96 -8.18
N THR A 34 9.59 -7.23 -8.20
CA THR A 34 9.91 -7.95 -9.44
C THR A 34 9.01 -9.18 -9.56
N ILE A 35 8.26 -9.30 -10.65
CA ILE A 35 7.36 -10.42 -10.94
C ILE A 35 7.82 -11.04 -12.27
N ASP A 36 8.07 -12.34 -12.27
CA ASP A 36 8.53 -13.09 -13.46
C ASP A 36 9.71 -12.44 -14.19
N GLY A 37 10.65 -11.86 -13.43
CA GLY A 37 11.83 -11.19 -13.96
C GLY A 37 11.60 -9.75 -14.44
N VAL A 38 10.38 -9.25 -14.42
CA VAL A 38 10.02 -7.86 -14.74
C VAL A 38 9.96 -7.04 -13.45
N THR A 39 10.75 -5.99 -13.39
CA THR A 39 10.80 -5.05 -12.26
C THR A 39 9.86 -3.87 -12.51
N TYR A 40 9.03 -3.57 -11.54
CA TYR A 40 8.08 -2.46 -11.57
C TYR A 40 8.55 -1.34 -10.66
N VAL A 41 8.56 -0.11 -11.19
CA VAL A 41 9.02 1.09 -10.50
C VAL A 41 7.96 2.17 -10.57
N SER A 42 7.55 2.68 -9.41
CA SER A 42 6.71 3.86 -9.30
C SER A 42 7.56 5.12 -9.44
N VAL A 43 7.17 6.00 -10.36
CA VAL A 43 7.79 7.30 -10.59
C VAL A 43 6.69 8.35 -10.47
N PRO A 44 6.80 9.30 -9.53
CA PRO A 44 5.86 10.42 -9.42
C PRO A 44 5.85 11.26 -10.71
N ASP A 45 4.69 11.84 -11.05
CA ASP A 45 4.52 12.61 -12.29
C ASP A 45 5.38 13.88 -12.33
N SER A 46 5.78 14.39 -11.16
CA SER A 46 6.67 15.55 -11.01
C SER A 46 8.14 15.25 -11.29
N VAL A 47 8.52 13.96 -11.34
CA VAL A 47 9.93 13.54 -11.43
C VAL A 47 10.34 13.32 -12.88
N THR A 48 11.43 13.95 -13.28
CA THR A 48 12.08 13.68 -14.57
C THR A 48 13.17 12.62 -14.40
N LEU A 49 13.03 11.54 -15.12
CA LEU A 49 14.04 10.47 -15.09
C LEU A 49 15.35 10.94 -15.75
N PRO A 50 16.50 10.55 -15.20
CA PRO A 50 17.81 10.77 -15.84
C PRO A 50 17.96 9.90 -17.09
N ASP A 51 19.06 10.10 -17.83
CA ASP A 51 19.44 9.25 -18.94
C ASP A 51 19.56 7.79 -18.49
N GLN A 52 18.93 6.90 -19.23
CA GLN A 52 18.85 5.48 -18.89
C GLN A 52 19.95 4.66 -19.58
N PRO A 53 20.43 3.58 -18.93
CA PRO A 53 21.35 2.65 -19.58
C PRO A 53 20.79 2.12 -20.91
N ALA A 54 21.61 2.14 -21.95
CA ALA A 54 21.19 1.73 -23.31
C ALA A 54 20.82 0.24 -23.41
N GLU A 55 21.29 -0.56 -22.44
CA GLU A 55 21.02 -1.99 -22.34
C GLU A 55 19.61 -2.31 -21.83
N LEU A 56 18.92 -1.33 -21.25
CA LEU A 56 17.59 -1.52 -20.69
C LEU A 56 16.50 -1.08 -21.66
N THR A 57 15.49 -1.90 -21.78
CA THR A 57 14.21 -1.52 -22.39
C THR A 57 13.22 -1.19 -21.29
N ILE A 58 12.92 0.10 -21.12
CA ILE A 58 12.01 0.60 -20.09
C ILE A 58 10.72 1.04 -20.79
N THR A 59 9.60 0.54 -20.31
CA THR A 59 8.27 0.86 -20.85
C THR A 59 7.32 1.29 -19.73
N GLU A 60 6.37 2.17 -20.04
CA GLU A 60 5.28 2.45 -19.13
C GLU A 60 4.35 1.23 -19.04
N ALA A 61 4.07 0.81 -17.80
CA ALA A 61 3.24 -0.36 -17.55
C ALA A 61 1.75 -0.01 -17.59
N THR A 62 0.98 -0.74 -18.38
CA THR A 62 -0.48 -0.68 -18.33
C THR A 62 -0.96 -1.45 -17.10
N ILE A 63 -1.46 -0.75 -16.10
CA ILE A 63 -1.87 -1.34 -14.82
C ILE A 63 -3.29 -1.90 -14.95
N THR A 64 -3.39 -3.20 -15.23
CA THR A 64 -4.65 -3.94 -15.12
C THR A 64 -4.99 -4.24 -13.65
N PRO A 65 -6.24 -4.57 -13.31
CA PRO A 65 -6.59 -5.00 -11.95
C PRO A 65 -5.73 -6.16 -11.45
N GLU A 66 -5.49 -7.16 -12.29
CA GLU A 66 -4.70 -8.36 -11.97
C GLU A 66 -3.25 -8.01 -11.67
N LEU A 67 -2.63 -7.17 -12.52
CA LEU A 67 -1.26 -6.71 -12.30
C LEU A 67 -1.15 -5.85 -11.04
N ARG A 68 -2.13 -4.98 -10.79
CA ARG A 68 -2.18 -4.17 -9.57
C ARG A 68 -2.21 -5.04 -8.32
N ASP A 69 -3.05 -6.08 -8.31
CA ASP A 69 -3.17 -6.99 -7.17
C ASP A 69 -1.89 -7.82 -6.99
N ALA A 70 -1.27 -8.28 -8.08
CA ALA A 70 0.02 -8.97 -8.05
C ALA A 70 1.14 -8.06 -7.48
N ILE A 71 1.24 -6.81 -7.93
CA ILE A 71 2.21 -5.84 -7.39
C ILE A 71 1.95 -5.59 -5.90
N LYS A 72 0.69 -5.41 -5.48
CA LYS A 72 0.35 -5.22 -4.06
C LYS A 72 0.76 -6.40 -3.19
N ALA A 73 0.60 -7.63 -3.70
CA ALA A 73 0.96 -8.84 -2.98
C ALA A 73 2.48 -8.98 -2.81
N GLU A 74 3.25 -8.68 -3.84
CA GLU A 74 4.70 -8.88 -3.86
C GLU A 74 5.51 -7.68 -3.33
N SER A 75 4.93 -6.48 -3.34
CA SER A 75 5.63 -5.25 -2.96
C SER A 75 5.93 -5.17 -1.46
N PRO A 76 7.21 -5.04 -1.05
CA PRO A 76 7.57 -4.77 0.34
C PRO A 76 6.96 -3.47 0.88
N HIS A 77 6.80 -2.45 0.03
CA HIS A 77 6.20 -1.18 0.40
C HIS A 77 4.72 -1.33 0.72
N CYS A 78 3.97 -2.11 -0.07
CA CYS A 78 2.56 -2.40 0.21
C CYS A 78 2.38 -3.22 1.50
N ARG A 79 3.29 -4.15 1.77
CA ARG A 79 3.32 -4.90 3.02
C ARG A 79 3.54 -3.97 4.21
N LEU A 80 4.52 -3.08 4.12
CA LEU A 80 4.80 -2.10 5.19
C LEU A 80 3.63 -1.15 5.43
N ILE A 81 2.92 -0.71 4.37
CA ILE A 81 1.71 0.11 4.51
C ILE A 81 0.63 -0.67 5.29
N THR A 82 0.43 -1.94 4.96
CA THR A 82 -0.53 -2.81 5.66
C THR A 82 -0.17 -2.97 7.13
N GLU A 83 1.08 -3.28 7.45
CA GLU A 83 1.58 -3.42 8.82
C GLU A 83 1.40 -2.11 9.63
N ARG A 84 1.69 -0.97 9.03
CA ARG A 84 1.49 0.34 9.67
C ARG A 84 0.02 0.68 9.89
N MET A 85 -0.84 0.30 8.94
CA MET A 85 -2.29 0.46 9.08
C MET A 85 -2.82 -0.38 10.25
N GLU A 86 -2.44 -1.65 10.32
CA GLU A 86 -2.80 -2.56 11.41
C GLU A 86 -2.25 -2.08 12.76
N MET A 87 -1.00 -1.60 12.78
CA MET A 87 -0.38 -1.04 13.97
C MET A 87 -1.13 0.21 14.48
N ARG A 88 -1.62 1.07 13.58
CA ARG A 88 -2.45 2.23 13.98
C ARG A 88 -3.73 1.78 14.67
N ILE A 89 -4.41 0.76 14.14
CA ILE A 89 -5.64 0.23 14.74
C ILE A 89 -5.32 -0.38 16.11
N SER A 90 -4.35 -1.30 16.16
CA SER A 90 -3.98 -2.04 17.38
C SER A 90 -3.38 -1.16 18.49
N SER A 91 -2.80 0.00 18.14
CA SER A 91 -2.30 0.96 19.13
C SER A 91 -3.42 1.63 19.95
N LYS A 92 -4.63 1.68 19.42
CA LYS A 92 -5.79 2.29 20.08
C LYS A 92 -6.80 1.27 20.55
N TYR A 93 -7.01 0.21 19.80
CA TYR A 93 -7.98 -0.84 20.08
C TYR A 93 -7.28 -2.19 20.09
N SER A 94 -7.40 -2.91 21.19
CA SER A 94 -6.90 -4.29 21.26
C SER A 94 -7.75 -5.23 20.41
N LEU A 95 -7.23 -6.42 20.11
CA LEU A 95 -8.02 -7.46 19.42
C LEU A 95 -9.31 -7.80 20.21
N SER A 96 -9.24 -7.74 21.54
CA SER A 96 -10.41 -7.95 22.40
C SER A 96 -11.46 -6.85 22.21
N ASP A 97 -11.02 -5.59 22.07
CA ASP A 97 -11.91 -4.46 21.80
C ASP A 97 -12.57 -4.61 20.44
N GLU A 98 -11.79 -4.97 19.40
CA GLU A 98 -12.32 -5.18 18.05
C GLU A 98 -13.38 -6.29 18.02
N GLN A 99 -13.12 -7.41 18.70
CA GLN A 99 -14.07 -8.52 18.81
C GLN A 99 -15.32 -8.11 19.60
N TYR A 100 -15.16 -7.32 20.66
CA TYR A 100 -16.28 -6.79 21.44
C TYR A 100 -17.19 -5.90 20.58
N PHE A 101 -16.63 -4.91 19.90
CA PHE A 101 -17.40 -4.02 19.04
C PHE A 101 -18.05 -4.75 17.86
N ALA A 102 -17.37 -5.70 17.25
CA ALA A 102 -17.97 -6.53 16.20
C ALA A 102 -19.18 -7.32 16.74
N ARG A 103 -19.05 -7.94 17.92
CA ARG A 103 -20.12 -8.73 18.53
C ARG A 103 -21.34 -7.90 18.86
N ILE A 104 -21.16 -6.75 19.55
CA ILE A 104 -22.31 -5.89 19.92
C ILE A 104 -22.95 -5.24 18.70
N GLY A 105 -22.17 -4.87 17.68
CA GLY A 105 -22.67 -4.31 16.43
C GLY A 105 -23.53 -5.31 15.64
N VAL A 106 -23.06 -6.53 15.47
CA VAL A 106 -23.81 -7.62 14.82
C VAL A 106 -25.03 -8.00 15.66
N GLY A 107 -24.88 -8.12 16.98
CA GLY A 107 -25.98 -8.43 17.90
C GLY A 107 -27.11 -7.41 17.84
N ALA A 108 -26.77 -6.11 17.82
CA ALA A 108 -27.74 -5.03 17.68
C ALA A 108 -28.43 -5.04 16.30
N ALA A 109 -27.70 -5.26 15.22
CA ALA A 109 -28.25 -5.34 13.88
C ALA A 109 -29.25 -6.51 13.71
N LEU A 110 -29.01 -7.62 14.42
CA LEU A 110 -29.90 -8.79 14.43
C LEU A 110 -31.02 -8.68 15.48
N GLY A 111 -31.10 -7.59 16.25
CA GLY A 111 -32.07 -7.45 17.34
C GLY A 111 -31.81 -8.34 18.56
N ALA A 112 -30.64 -8.97 18.64
CA ALA A 112 -30.23 -9.87 19.74
C ALA A 112 -29.45 -9.17 20.86
N TYR A 113 -29.11 -7.89 20.69
CA TYR A 113 -28.38 -7.07 21.66
C TYR A 113 -28.95 -5.68 21.73
N THR A 114 -29.04 -5.14 22.95
CA THR A 114 -29.45 -3.74 23.22
C THR A 114 -28.24 -3.01 23.77
N PHE A 115 -27.88 -1.90 23.15
CA PHE A 115 -26.76 -1.08 23.60
C PHE A 115 -26.99 -0.54 25.02
N ALA A 116 -25.97 -0.63 25.86
CA ALA A 116 -25.90 0.15 27.09
C ALA A 116 -25.68 1.64 26.77
N PRO A 117 -25.95 2.57 27.73
CA PRO A 117 -25.68 3.98 27.50
C PRO A 117 -24.24 4.25 27.08
N GLY A 118 -24.05 4.91 25.94
CA GLY A 118 -22.73 5.25 25.36
C GLY A 118 -22.10 4.20 24.44
N GLU A 119 -22.50 2.93 24.50
CA GLU A 119 -21.91 1.86 23.68
C GLU A 119 -22.06 2.09 22.17
N GLN A 120 -23.20 2.64 21.75
CA GLN A 120 -23.40 2.93 20.32
C GLN A 120 -22.44 4.01 19.82
N ASP A 121 -22.22 5.05 20.61
CA ASP A 121 -21.28 6.13 20.26
C ASP A 121 -19.84 5.61 20.23
N GLU A 122 -19.47 4.73 21.16
CA GLU A 122 -18.16 4.07 21.17
C GLU A 122 -17.96 3.16 19.95
N LEU A 123 -18.98 2.40 19.57
CA LEU A 123 -18.95 1.57 18.37
C LEU A 123 -18.79 2.41 17.10
N LEU A 124 -19.52 3.53 17.00
CA LEU A 124 -19.39 4.45 15.86
C LEU A 124 -17.99 5.11 15.83
N ALA A 125 -17.45 5.50 16.99
CA ALA A 125 -16.10 6.04 17.08
C ALA A 125 -15.03 5.00 16.68
N PHE A 126 -15.18 3.75 17.09
CA PHE A 126 -14.34 2.63 16.66
C PHE A 126 -14.37 2.46 15.13
N GLY A 127 -15.58 2.38 14.56
CA GLY A 127 -15.76 2.24 13.11
C GLY A 127 -15.11 3.39 12.32
N ALA A 128 -15.31 4.62 12.77
CA ALA A 128 -14.71 5.80 12.15
C ALA A 128 -13.17 5.77 12.21
N TYR A 129 -12.60 5.33 13.32
CA TYR A 129 -11.15 5.22 13.47
C TYR A 129 -10.54 4.15 12.55
N VAL A 130 -11.17 2.98 12.49
CA VAL A 130 -10.74 1.89 11.60
C VAL A 130 -10.82 2.33 10.13
N GLU A 131 -11.91 3.01 9.74
CA GLU A 131 -12.06 3.49 8.37
C GLU A 131 -11.03 4.58 8.02
N ALA A 132 -10.72 5.48 8.95
CA ALA A 132 -9.66 6.47 8.76
C ALA A 132 -8.28 5.82 8.58
N ALA A 133 -7.96 4.76 9.34
CA ALA A 133 -6.73 4.00 9.17
C ALA A 133 -6.67 3.30 7.81
N ARG A 134 -7.78 2.70 7.36
CA ARG A 134 -7.89 2.06 6.05
C ARG A 134 -7.79 3.07 4.90
N GLN A 135 -8.41 4.24 5.05
CA GLN A 135 -8.28 5.31 4.06
C GLN A 135 -6.84 5.78 3.93
N TRP A 136 -6.15 5.98 5.04
CA TRP A 136 -4.72 6.27 5.00
C TRP A 136 -3.93 5.21 4.21
N GLY A 137 -4.21 3.92 4.41
CA GLY A 137 -3.56 2.85 3.66
C GLY A 137 -3.86 2.87 2.16
N ARG A 138 -5.08 3.26 1.77
CA ARG A 138 -5.44 3.48 0.35
C ARG A 138 -4.68 4.67 -0.24
N ASP A 139 -4.62 5.78 0.49
CA ASP A 139 -3.94 7.00 0.04
C ASP A 139 -2.43 6.76 -0.15
N GLU A 140 -1.78 6.03 0.77
CA GLU A 140 -0.36 5.68 0.63
C GLU A 140 -0.10 4.78 -0.59
N ARG A 141 -0.99 3.82 -0.88
CA ARG A 141 -0.86 2.99 -2.10
C ARG A 141 -1.13 3.81 -3.36
N ALA A 142 -2.07 4.74 -3.33
CA ALA A 142 -2.35 5.64 -4.45
C ALA A 142 -1.14 6.51 -4.82
N LYS A 143 -0.33 6.95 -3.84
CA LYS A 143 0.95 7.64 -4.08
C LYS A 143 1.94 6.78 -4.87
N LEU A 144 1.85 5.45 -4.74
CA LEU A 144 2.65 4.49 -5.50
C LEU A 144 2.05 4.17 -6.88
N GLY A 145 0.91 4.76 -7.25
CA GLY A 145 0.18 4.47 -8.48
C GLY A 145 -0.67 3.19 -8.44
N LEU A 146 -1.00 2.68 -7.25
CA LEU A 146 -1.67 1.38 -7.02
C LEU A 146 -3.10 1.50 -6.48
#